data_1a2e644a0179d20042366e1127682653
#
_entry.id   1a2e644a0179d20042366e1127682653
#
_cell.length_a   1.000
_cell.length_b   1.000
_cell.length_c   1.000
_cell.angle_alpha   90.00
_cell.angle_beta   90.00
_cell.angle_gamma   90.00
#
_symmetry.space_group_name_H-M   'P 1'
#
loop_
_entity.id
_entity.type
_entity.pdbx_description
1 polymer ?
#
loop_
_entity_poly.entity_id
_entity_poly.type
_entity_poly.pdbx_seq_one_letter_code
_entity_poly.pdbx_strand_id
1 'polypeptide(L)'
;YIHERDNWTNFRWDASEVSILREVVCRKQGLLYGRLSTLGFDSKLRAMAENLTHDVVYSSEIEGISLNEEQVRSSIARKLGIENVKYTAPSHYVDSVVGVMLEAVQNYDQPLSKEKLCAWQTAFFPTGFSEACEIEIGQYRTNEEHIVSGIFGREKIHYIAPSPDLLESEMQRFIAWFDGEDTVGSVIRSAIAHFWFVSIHPFEDGNGRLARILSDMLLARGEKSELRFYNISSQINKDKNHYYDILERMQRGDGEITEWLVWYMKKMIDALDEAETIVTTILNKSFFWQKAASVPMTERQTQMLNLFLDGYEAKITSKTWATLAKCSKDTAIRDIQDLVDKNILIEDIPGAKRPSYSIVYDAEDLTQFFTDVSIIEENGIQYLKALFKGKKTICERVLKLDAERYQKGDLPLANLLSKYCSYIAAGNRDL
;
A
#
# COMPACT_ATOMS: atom_id res chain seq x y z
N TYR A 1 -2.02 -26.53 21.43
CA TYR A 1 -2.12 -25.55 20.34
C TYR A 1 -3.09 -26.05 19.27
N ILE A 2 -3.43 -25.18 18.31
CA ILE A 2 -4.40 -25.50 17.26
C ILE A 2 -4.02 -26.75 16.46
N HIS A 3 -2.74 -26.90 16.10
CA HIS A 3 -2.22 -28.02 15.30
C HIS A 3 -2.22 -29.37 16.01
N GLU A 4 -2.42 -29.40 17.34
CA GLU A 4 -2.55 -30.62 18.14
C GLU A 4 -3.96 -31.21 18.07
N ARG A 5 -4.89 -30.50 17.41
CA ARG A 5 -6.29 -30.95 17.27
C ARG A 5 -6.50 -31.74 16.00
N ASP A 6 -7.39 -32.70 16.04
CA ASP A 6 -7.82 -33.44 14.86
C ASP A 6 -8.41 -32.49 13.81
N ASN A 7 -7.97 -32.62 12.57
CA ASN A 7 -8.42 -31.81 11.45
C ASN A 7 -8.30 -30.27 11.69
N TRP A 8 -7.25 -29.83 12.35
CA TRP A 8 -7.03 -28.44 12.76
C TRP A 8 -7.09 -27.42 11.61
N THR A 9 -6.94 -27.86 10.37
CA THR A 9 -7.02 -27.05 9.16
C THR A 9 -8.45 -26.80 8.67
N ASN A 10 -9.46 -27.40 9.32
CA ASN A 10 -10.87 -27.13 9.06
C ASN A 10 -11.29 -25.86 9.81
N PHE A 11 -10.78 -24.72 9.37
CA PHE A 11 -11.08 -23.44 9.98
C PHE A 11 -12.57 -23.09 9.85
N ARG A 12 -13.09 -22.50 10.93
CA ARG A 12 -14.49 -22.05 11.04
C ARG A 12 -14.54 -20.56 11.32
N TRP A 13 -15.57 -19.90 10.85
CA TRP A 13 -15.80 -18.47 11.12
C TRP A 13 -17.28 -18.14 11.05
N ASP A 14 -17.65 -16.98 11.65
CA ASP A 14 -18.97 -16.39 11.47
C ASP A 14 -19.09 -15.79 10.06
N ALA A 15 -19.83 -16.49 9.20
CA ALA A 15 -20.00 -16.06 7.81
C ALA A 15 -20.76 -14.73 7.69
N SER A 16 -21.59 -14.35 8.66
CA SER A 16 -22.37 -13.11 8.61
C SER A 16 -21.48 -11.90 8.84
N GLU A 17 -20.57 -11.94 9.81
CA GLU A 17 -19.63 -10.87 10.10
C GLU A 17 -18.59 -10.72 8.99
N VAL A 18 -18.01 -11.83 8.55
CA VAL A 18 -16.98 -11.90 7.53
C VAL A 18 -17.48 -11.41 6.16
N SER A 19 -18.73 -11.78 5.78
CA SER A 19 -19.29 -11.42 4.46
C SER A 19 -19.46 -9.89 4.29
N ILE A 20 -19.83 -9.18 5.33
CA ILE A 20 -20.00 -7.72 5.30
C ILE A 20 -18.66 -7.04 4.96
N LEU A 21 -17.59 -7.42 5.65
CA LEU A 21 -16.26 -6.85 5.41
C LEU A 21 -15.71 -7.26 4.05
N ARG A 22 -15.91 -8.52 3.64
CA ARG A 22 -15.52 -8.99 2.31
C ARG A 22 -16.17 -8.16 1.20
N GLU A 23 -17.46 -7.84 1.33
CA GLU A 23 -18.14 -6.98 0.36
C GLU A 23 -17.51 -5.60 0.27
N VAL A 24 -17.17 -4.99 1.40
CA VAL A 24 -16.47 -3.71 1.46
C VAL A 24 -15.11 -3.78 0.75
N VAL A 25 -14.31 -4.84 1.04
CA VAL A 25 -13.01 -5.06 0.39
C VAL A 25 -13.18 -5.19 -1.13
N CYS A 26 -14.07 -6.07 -1.59
CA CYS A 26 -14.28 -6.31 -3.03
C CYS A 26 -14.75 -5.04 -3.75
N ARG A 27 -15.64 -4.25 -3.13
CA ARG A 27 -16.08 -2.96 -3.68
C ARG A 27 -14.93 -1.99 -3.81
N LYS A 28 -14.08 -1.85 -2.78
CA LYS A 28 -12.91 -0.97 -2.81
C LYS A 28 -11.87 -1.42 -3.85
N GLN A 29 -11.61 -2.73 -3.96
CA GLN A 29 -10.76 -3.28 -5.02
C GLN A 29 -11.29 -2.91 -6.41
N GLY A 30 -12.60 -3.10 -6.65
CA GLY A 30 -13.23 -2.74 -7.91
C GLY A 30 -13.11 -1.24 -8.25
N LEU A 31 -13.29 -0.36 -7.26
CA LEU A 31 -13.12 1.08 -7.43
C LEU A 31 -11.67 1.44 -7.75
N LEU A 32 -10.70 0.90 -7.01
CA LEU A 32 -9.28 1.14 -7.22
C LEU A 32 -8.85 0.72 -8.65
N TYR A 33 -9.19 -0.49 -9.07
CA TYR A 33 -8.86 -0.99 -10.42
C TYR A 33 -9.61 -0.22 -11.52
N GLY A 34 -10.84 0.21 -11.27
CA GLY A 34 -11.58 1.08 -12.16
C GLY A 34 -10.87 2.41 -12.41
N ARG A 35 -10.34 3.03 -11.36
CA ARG A 35 -9.54 4.27 -11.48
C ARG A 35 -8.19 4.01 -12.17
N LEU A 36 -7.51 2.94 -11.81
CA LEU A 36 -6.25 2.55 -12.44
C LEU A 36 -6.40 2.28 -13.94
N SER A 37 -7.57 1.82 -14.39
CA SER A 37 -7.83 1.59 -15.82
C SER A 37 -7.71 2.86 -16.66
N THR A 38 -7.93 4.03 -16.06
CA THR A 38 -7.81 5.35 -16.72
C THR A 38 -6.37 5.86 -16.82
N LEU A 39 -5.44 5.27 -16.08
CA LEU A 39 -4.02 5.63 -16.13
C LEU A 39 -3.32 5.03 -17.35
N GLY A 40 -2.40 5.80 -17.94
CA GLY A 40 -1.44 5.29 -18.92
C GLY A 40 -0.50 4.24 -18.29
N PHE A 41 0.16 3.45 -19.15
CA PHE A 41 1.03 2.34 -18.75
C PHE A 41 2.14 2.78 -17.77
N ASP A 42 2.87 3.85 -18.08
CA ASP A 42 3.95 4.37 -17.23
C ASP A 42 3.48 4.79 -15.84
N SER A 43 2.30 5.42 -15.77
CA SER A 43 1.72 5.84 -14.48
C SER A 43 1.31 4.64 -13.63
N LYS A 44 0.78 3.57 -14.26
CA LYS A 44 0.49 2.31 -13.58
C LYS A 44 1.74 1.66 -13.01
N LEU A 45 2.81 1.58 -13.81
CA LEU A 45 4.09 1.03 -13.36
C LEU A 45 4.68 1.82 -12.20
N ARG A 46 4.58 3.15 -12.22
CA ARG A 46 5.04 4.01 -11.11
C ARG A 46 4.22 3.78 -9.85
N ALA A 47 2.89 3.71 -9.95
CA ALA A 47 2.01 3.42 -8.83
C ALA A 47 2.31 2.04 -8.21
N MET A 48 2.50 1.03 -9.06
CA MET A 48 2.91 -0.31 -8.64
C MET A 48 4.27 -0.29 -7.95
N ALA A 49 5.26 0.39 -8.53
CA ALA A 49 6.61 0.45 -7.98
C ALA A 49 6.64 1.12 -6.59
N GLU A 50 5.86 2.17 -6.40
CA GLU A 50 5.73 2.84 -5.09
C GLU A 50 5.10 1.91 -4.06
N ASN A 51 3.97 1.27 -4.41
CA ASN A 51 3.31 0.31 -3.54
C ASN A 51 4.23 -0.87 -3.17
N LEU A 52 4.94 -1.44 -4.15
CA LEU A 52 5.85 -2.55 -3.93
C LEU A 52 7.08 -2.13 -3.09
N THR A 53 7.55 -0.88 -3.25
CA THR A 53 8.61 -0.34 -2.40
C THR A 53 8.19 -0.36 -0.93
N HIS A 54 7.01 0.15 -0.63
CA HIS A 54 6.45 0.14 0.72
C HIS A 54 6.26 -1.29 1.23
N ASP A 55 5.77 -2.21 0.41
CA ASP A 55 5.55 -3.59 0.81
C ASP A 55 6.86 -4.29 1.20
N VAL A 56 7.90 -4.17 0.38
CA VAL A 56 9.25 -4.73 0.67
C VAL A 56 9.81 -4.17 1.98
N VAL A 57 9.75 -2.84 2.15
CA VAL A 57 10.29 -2.17 3.33
C VAL A 57 9.52 -2.59 4.58
N TYR A 58 8.20 -2.44 4.59
CA TYR A 58 7.40 -2.73 5.79
C TYR A 58 7.33 -4.23 6.11
N SER A 59 7.30 -5.10 5.10
CA SER A 59 7.39 -6.55 5.34
C SER A 59 8.70 -6.94 6.03
N SER A 60 9.79 -6.25 5.72
CA SER A 60 11.08 -6.45 6.38
C SER A 60 11.11 -5.84 7.79
N GLU A 61 10.52 -4.65 7.98
CA GLU A 61 10.44 -3.97 9.29
C GLU A 61 9.60 -4.75 10.31
N ILE A 62 8.58 -5.49 9.87
CA ILE A 62 7.81 -6.38 10.74
C ILE A 62 8.75 -7.41 11.40
N GLU A 63 9.75 -7.88 10.70
CA GLU A 63 10.76 -8.83 11.20
C GLU A 63 11.99 -8.13 11.83
N GLY A 64 11.93 -6.81 12.04
CA GLY A 64 13.02 -6.04 12.64
C GLY A 64 14.15 -5.66 11.69
N ILE A 65 14.02 -5.95 10.39
CA ILE A 65 15.03 -5.67 9.36
C ILE A 65 14.75 -4.32 8.72
N SER A 66 15.67 -3.35 8.88
CA SER A 66 15.57 -2.04 8.24
C SER A 66 16.24 -2.06 6.87
N LEU A 67 15.50 -1.73 5.83
CA LEU A 67 15.99 -1.62 4.46
C LEU A 67 16.12 -0.15 4.04
N ASN A 68 17.11 0.13 3.20
CA ASN A 68 17.23 1.44 2.57
C ASN A 68 16.20 1.56 1.43
N GLU A 69 15.21 2.41 1.61
CA GLU A 69 14.09 2.60 0.68
C GLU A 69 14.55 3.03 -0.73
N GLU A 70 15.59 3.88 -0.84
CA GLU A 70 16.13 4.28 -2.15
C GLU A 70 16.76 3.09 -2.90
N GLN A 71 17.40 2.15 -2.20
CA GLN A 71 17.91 0.91 -2.80
C GLN A 71 16.78 0.00 -3.26
N VAL A 72 15.72 -0.15 -2.45
CA VAL A 72 14.52 -0.95 -2.80
C VAL A 72 13.86 -0.36 -4.04
N ARG A 73 13.60 0.96 -4.06
CA ARG A 73 13.01 1.67 -5.19
C ARG A 73 13.84 1.51 -6.46
N SER A 74 15.17 1.61 -6.37
CA SER A 74 16.09 1.44 -7.51
C SER A 74 16.07 0.00 -8.05
N SER A 75 16.02 -1.01 -7.17
CA SER A 75 15.93 -2.41 -7.58
C SER A 75 14.62 -2.69 -8.32
N ILE A 76 13.48 -2.22 -7.77
CA ILE A 76 12.16 -2.36 -8.38
C ILE A 76 12.11 -1.66 -9.74
N ALA A 77 12.53 -0.39 -9.82
CA ALA A 77 12.53 0.38 -11.05
C ALA A 77 13.33 -0.32 -12.15
N ARG A 78 14.52 -0.82 -11.82
CA ARG A 78 15.35 -1.58 -12.78
C ARG A 78 14.66 -2.85 -13.27
N LYS A 79 14.06 -3.64 -12.37
CA LYS A 79 13.40 -4.91 -12.73
C LYS A 79 12.12 -4.68 -13.53
N LEU A 80 11.43 -3.55 -13.32
CA LEU A 80 10.22 -3.16 -14.06
C LEU A 80 10.52 -2.33 -15.33
N GLY A 81 11.78 -1.98 -15.61
CA GLY A 81 12.15 -1.15 -16.76
C GLY A 81 11.68 0.29 -16.68
N ILE A 82 11.54 0.86 -15.47
CA ILE A 82 11.12 2.25 -15.26
C ILE A 82 12.32 3.16 -15.43
N GLU A 83 12.25 4.04 -16.43
CA GLU A 83 13.30 5.03 -16.70
C GLU A 83 13.17 6.28 -15.81
N ASN A 84 14.27 7.07 -15.78
CA ASN A 84 14.36 8.37 -15.08
C ASN A 84 14.13 8.30 -13.55
N VAL A 85 14.49 7.18 -12.91
CA VAL A 85 14.57 7.05 -11.45
C VAL A 85 16.01 7.29 -11.02
N LYS A 86 16.20 8.08 -9.94
CA LYS A 86 17.53 8.26 -9.34
C LYS A 86 18.06 6.89 -8.93
N TYR A 87 19.20 6.49 -9.49
CA TYR A 87 19.78 5.19 -9.22
C TYR A 87 20.61 5.21 -7.92
N THR A 88 20.25 4.32 -7.00
CA THR A 88 21.04 3.96 -5.82
C THR A 88 21.32 2.47 -5.89
N ALA A 89 22.59 2.07 -5.95
CA ALA A 89 22.97 0.66 -6.11
C ALA A 89 22.38 -0.20 -4.98
N PRO A 90 21.49 -1.18 -5.28
CA PRO A 90 20.93 -2.04 -4.27
C PRO A 90 21.99 -3.03 -3.77
N SER A 91 21.88 -3.41 -2.49
CA SER A 91 22.64 -4.55 -1.98
C SER A 91 22.12 -5.85 -2.59
N HIS A 92 22.94 -6.91 -2.56
CA HIS A 92 22.52 -8.26 -3.00
C HIS A 92 21.26 -8.71 -2.27
N TYR A 93 21.18 -8.46 -0.98
CA TYR A 93 20.03 -8.81 -0.15
C TYR A 93 18.75 -8.10 -0.61
N VAL A 94 18.79 -6.78 -0.78
CA VAL A 94 17.65 -5.98 -1.27
C VAL A 94 17.19 -6.52 -2.63
N ASP A 95 18.13 -6.79 -3.51
CA ASP A 95 17.83 -7.26 -4.87
C ASP A 95 17.17 -8.66 -4.88
N SER A 96 17.57 -9.52 -3.95
CA SER A 96 16.99 -10.85 -3.76
C SER A 96 15.57 -10.77 -3.20
N VAL A 97 15.35 -9.98 -2.14
CA VAL A 97 14.00 -9.80 -1.54
C VAL A 97 13.02 -9.22 -2.57
N VAL A 98 13.42 -8.16 -3.29
CA VAL A 98 12.60 -7.58 -4.37
C VAL A 98 12.32 -8.60 -5.47
N GLY A 99 13.31 -9.45 -5.80
CA GLY A 99 13.15 -10.51 -6.79
C GLY A 99 12.08 -11.51 -6.42
N VAL A 100 12.07 -11.98 -5.17
CA VAL A 100 11.06 -12.93 -4.67
C VAL A 100 9.65 -12.33 -4.70
N MET A 101 9.50 -11.10 -4.23
CA MET A 101 8.17 -10.46 -4.17
C MET A 101 7.60 -10.19 -5.57
N LEU A 102 8.44 -9.77 -6.51
CA LEU A 102 8.02 -9.61 -7.92
C LEU A 102 7.68 -10.95 -8.56
N GLU A 103 8.52 -11.96 -8.37
CA GLU A 103 8.32 -13.29 -8.95
C GLU A 103 6.99 -13.90 -8.49
N ALA A 104 6.67 -13.80 -7.20
CA ALA A 104 5.44 -14.34 -6.65
C ALA A 104 4.18 -13.70 -7.26
N VAL A 105 4.20 -12.37 -7.47
CA VAL A 105 3.06 -11.63 -8.02
C VAL A 105 2.97 -11.78 -9.54
N GLN A 106 4.11 -11.71 -10.26
CA GLN A 106 4.13 -11.84 -11.71
C GLN A 106 3.81 -13.26 -12.19
N ASN A 107 4.17 -14.28 -11.40
CA ASN A 107 3.88 -15.68 -11.67
C ASN A 107 2.77 -16.23 -10.75
N TYR A 108 1.77 -15.39 -10.44
CA TYR A 108 0.69 -15.74 -9.51
C TYR A 108 -0.12 -16.98 -9.94
N ASP A 109 -0.20 -17.26 -11.23
CA ASP A 109 -0.93 -18.37 -11.84
C ASP A 109 -0.16 -19.70 -11.79
N GLN A 110 1.15 -19.64 -11.52
CA GLN A 110 1.98 -20.84 -11.42
C GLN A 110 1.73 -21.59 -10.11
N PRO A 111 1.78 -22.93 -10.14
CA PRO A 111 1.59 -23.72 -8.94
C PRO A 111 2.68 -23.45 -7.90
N LEU A 112 2.29 -23.55 -6.64
CA LEU A 112 3.21 -23.50 -5.51
C LEU A 112 3.89 -24.85 -5.37
N SER A 113 5.20 -24.86 -5.06
CA SER A 113 5.93 -26.08 -4.76
C SER A 113 6.87 -25.90 -3.56
N LYS A 114 7.31 -27.01 -2.99
CA LYS A 114 8.33 -27.03 -1.94
C LYS A 114 9.60 -26.34 -2.41
N GLU A 115 10.06 -26.68 -3.62
CA GLU A 115 11.29 -26.14 -4.21
C GLU A 115 11.22 -24.62 -4.35
N LYS A 116 10.04 -24.09 -4.77
CA LYS A 116 9.81 -22.65 -4.88
C LYS A 116 9.89 -21.97 -3.52
N LEU A 117 9.21 -22.52 -2.50
CA LEU A 117 9.25 -21.98 -1.13
C LEU A 117 10.68 -22.01 -0.56
N CYS A 118 11.40 -23.10 -0.76
CA CYS A 118 12.79 -23.24 -0.34
C CYS A 118 13.73 -22.25 -1.05
N ALA A 119 13.52 -22.02 -2.36
CA ALA A 119 14.29 -21.05 -3.12
C ALA A 119 14.02 -19.62 -2.64
N TRP A 120 12.77 -19.27 -2.34
CA TRP A 120 12.39 -17.96 -1.79
C TRP A 120 12.99 -17.74 -0.39
N GLN A 121 12.94 -18.76 0.48
CA GLN A 121 13.57 -18.70 1.80
C GLN A 121 15.09 -18.50 1.68
N THR A 122 15.77 -19.25 0.80
CA THR A 122 17.21 -19.09 0.54
C THR A 122 17.55 -17.67 0.07
N ALA A 123 16.69 -17.06 -0.77
CA ALA A 123 16.89 -15.69 -1.25
C ALA A 123 16.83 -14.63 -0.13
N PHE A 124 16.11 -14.92 0.95
CA PHE A 124 16.09 -14.06 2.15
C PHE A 124 17.34 -14.21 3.02
N PHE A 125 18.04 -15.31 2.92
CA PHE A 125 19.21 -15.63 3.76
C PHE A 125 20.39 -16.10 2.90
N PRO A 126 20.91 -15.25 1.99
CA PRO A 126 21.94 -15.66 1.03
C PRO A 126 23.27 -16.06 1.68
N THR A 127 23.47 -15.70 2.95
CA THR A 127 24.67 -16.08 3.74
C THR A 127 24.45 -17.31 4.61
N GLY A 128 23.21 -17.80 4.74
CA GLY A 128 22.86 -18.86 5.69
C GLY A 128 22.73 -18.38 7.14
N PHE A 129 22.68 -17.06 7.36
CA PHE A 129 22.57 -16.48 8.68
C PHE A 129 21.33 -15.61 8.80
N SER A 130 20.65 -15.71 9.94
CA SER A 130 19.66 -14.77 10.43
C SER A 130 20.27 -14.06 11.64
N GLU A 131 20.42 -12.72 11.55
CA GLU A 131 21.21 -11.94 12.52
C GLU A 131 22.61 -12.54 12.73
N ALA A 132 22.86 -13.10 13.92
CA ALA A 132 24.15 -13.73 14.29
C ALA A 132 24.07 -15.26 14.36
N CYS A 133 22.90 -15.85 14.06
CA CYS A 133 22.67 -17.29 14.14
C CYS A 133 22.72 -17.93 12.75
N GLU A 134 23.46 -19.04 12.63
CA GLU A 134 23.37 -19.89 11.45
C GLU A 134 22.01 -20.59 11.42
N ILE A 135 21.34 -20.60 10.25
CA ILE A 135 20.05 -21.22 10.06
C ILE A 135 20.05 -22.20 8.90
N GLU A 136 19.16 -23.17 8.94
CA GLU A 136 18.90 -24.07 7.82
C GLU A 136 18.22 -23.31 6.69
N ILE A 137 18.81 -23.32 5.49
CA ILE A 137 18.28 -22.67 4.29
C ILE A 137 17.95 -23.67 3.20
N GLY A 138 16.95 -23.38 2.40
CA GLY A 138 16.58 -24.18 1.24
C GLY A 138 15.92 -25.51 1.57
N GLN A 139 15.51 -25.71 2.81
CA GLN A 139 14.80 -26.90 3.29
C GLN A 139 13.90 -26.56 4.48
N TYR A 140 12.96 -27.42 4.80
CA TYR A 140 12.19 -27.29 6.03
C TYR A 140 13.08 -27.56 7.23
N ARG A 141 12.82 -26.87 8.35
CA ARG A 141 13.57 -27.04 9.61
C ARG A 141 13.55 -28.48 10.09
N THR A 142 14.62 -28.86 10.71
CA THR A 142 14.78 -30.19 11.32
C THR A 142 14.66 -30.14 12.84
N ASN A 143 14.65 -28.96 13.44
CA ASN A 143 14.55 -28.73 14.86
C ASN A 143 13.12 -28.32 15.27
N GLU A 144 12.79 -28.53 16.54
CA GLU A 144 11.58 -27.94 17.13
C GLU A 144 11.67 -26.41 17.10
N GLU A 145 10.54 -25.75 16.83
CA GLU A 145 10.49 -24.29 16.74
C GLU A 145 9.52 -23.73 17.76
N HIS A 146 10.03 -22.82 18.59
CA HIS A 146 9.29 -22.11 19.61
C HIS A 146 9.28 -20.62 19.30
N ILE A 147 8.10 -20.07 19.03
CA ILE A 147 7.94 -18.64 18.84
C ILE A 147 7.93 -17.98 20.22
N VAL A 148 8.98 -17.22 20.50
CA VAL A 148 9.23 -16.66 21.83
C VAL A 148 9.41 -15.15 21.78
N SER A 149 9.21 -14.49 22.92
CA SER A 149 9.62 -13.11 23.15
C SER A 149 10.25 -12.95 24.52
N GLY A 150 11.00 -11.90 24.74
CA GLY A 150 11.65 -11.62 26.02
C GLY A 150 13.17 -11.71 25.95
N ILE A 151 13.79 -11.72 27.14
CA ILE A 151 15.25 -11.77 27.28
C ILE A 151 15.67 -13.24 27.43
N PHE A 152 16.80 -13.60 26.83
CA PHE A 152 17.40 -14.93 26.92
C PHE A 152 17.39 -15.47 28.37
N GLY A 153 16.86 -16.68 28.55
CA GLY A 153 16.67 -17.35 29.84
C GLY A 153 15.40 -16.90 30.63
N ARG A 154 14.57 -16.02 30.07
CA ARG A 154 13.26 -15.61 30.59
C ARG A 154 12.26 -15.39 29.46
N GLU A 155 12.32 -16.21 28.44
CA GLU A 155 11.47 -16.13 27.29
C GLU A 155 10.03 -16.52 27.63
N LYS A 156 9.07 -15.77 27.07
CA LYS A 156 7.67 -16.18 27.04
C LYS A 156 7.42 -16.92 25.75
N ILE A 157 7.00 -18.19 25.83
CA ILE A 157 6.59 -18.99 24.68
C ILE A 157 5.17 -18.56 24.28
N HIS A 158 5.04 -18.05 23.07
CA HIS A 158 3.76 -17.68 22.48
C HIS A 158 3.12 -18.86 21.75
N TYR A 159 3.92 -19.57 20.96
CA TYR A 159 3.47 -20.71 20.18
C TYR A 159 4.59 -21.75 20.05
N ILE A 160 4.22 -23.03 19.99
CA ILE A 160 5.11 -24.13 19.62
C ILE A 160 4.59 -24.67 18.30
N ALA A 161 5.44 -24.65 17.27
CA ALA A 161 5.07 -25.10 15.94
C ALA A 161 4.99 -26.65 15.88
N PRO A 162 4.33 -27.24 14.86
CA PRO A 162 4.29 -28.68 14.66
C PRO A 162 5.68 -29.32 14.66
N SER A 163 5.76 -30.56 15.15
CA SER A 163 7.04 -31.34 15.12
C SER A 163 7.61 -31.41 13.69
N PRO A 164 8.95 -31.35 13.52
CA PRO A 164 9.60 -31.47 12.22
C PRO A 164 9.16 -32.70 11.42
N ASP A 165 8.89 -33.82 12.06
CA ASP A 165 8.43 -35.05 11.41
C ASP A 165 7.07 -34.90 10.68
N LEU A 166 6.25 -33.90 11.06
CA LEU A 166 4.94 -33.62 10.46
C LEU A 166 5.03 -32.61 9.32
N LEU A 167 6.13 -31.85 9.20
CA LEU A 167 6.20 -30.71 8.28
C LEU A 167 5.98 -31.11 6.83
N GLU A 168 6.54 -32.22 6.39
CA GLU A 168 6.36 -32.65 5.00
C GLU A 168 4.89 -32.90 4.68
N SER A 169 4.16 -33.57 5.57
CA SER A 169 2.71 -33.86 5.38
C SER A 169 1.84 -32.62 5.52
N GLU A 170 2.16 -31.72 6.46
CA GLU A 170 1.43 -30.47 6.66
C GLU A 170 1.62 -29.52 5.47
N MET A 171 2.85 -29.41 4.96
CA MET A 171 3.13 -28.58 3.80
C MET A 171 2.55 -29.15 2.50
N GLN A 172 2.55 -30.47 2.31
CA GLN A 172 1.87 -31.09 1.17
C GLN A 172 0.38 -30.77 1.19
N ARG A 173 -0.27 -30.84 2.37
CA ARG A 173 -1.68 -30.49 2.55
C ARG A 173 -1.93 -28.98 2.26
N PHE A 174 -1.07 -28.12 2.78
CA PHE A 174 -1.12 -26.68 2.54
C PHE A 174 -0.99 -26.35 1.05
N ILE A 175 0.02 -26.88 0.37
CA ILE A 175 0.27 -26.65 -1.07
C ILE A 175 -0.91 -27.15 -1.92
N ALA A 176 -1.41 -28.34 -1.64
CA ALA A 176 -2.56 -28.89 -2.35
C ALA A 176 -3.82 -28.01 -2.18
N TRP A 177 -4.06 -27.48 -0.98
CA TRP A 177 -5.13 -26.52 -0.74
C TRP A 177 -4.87 -25.18 -1.41
N PHE A 178 -3.63 -24.66 -1.35
CA PHE A 178 -3.23 -23.39 -1.94
C PHE A 178 -3.40 -23.34 -3.46
N ASP A 179 -3.22 -24.46 -4.15
CA ASP A 179 -3.40 -24.58 -5.59
C ASP A 179 -4.76 -25.17 -5.99
N GLY A 180 -5.55 -25.61 -5.01
CA GLY A 180 -6.87 -26.15 -5.23
C GLY A 180 -7.91 -25.10 -5.65
N GLU A 181 -9.15 -25.52 -5.81
CA GLU A 181 -10.27 -24.64 -6.18
C GLU A 181 -10.56 -23.59 -5.10
N ASP A 182 -10.83 -22.35 -5.52
CA ASP A 182 -11.23 -21.27 -4.61
C ASP A 182 -12.73 -21.34 -4.32
N THR A 183 -13.08 -21.89 -3.17
CA THR A 183 -14.47 -22.03 -2.70
C THR A 183 -14.94 -20.90 -1.79
N VAL A 184 -14.02 -20.04 -1.31
CA VAL A 184 -14.33 -19.01 -0.29
C VAL A 184 -14.07 -17.58 -0.75
N GLY A 185 -13.41 -17.41 -1.90
CA GLY A 185 -12.97 -16.12 -2.46
C GLY A 185 -11.58 -15.72 -2.01
N SER A 186 -10.82 -15.11 -2.93
CA SER A 186 -9.40 -14.81 -2.80
C SER A 186 -9.03 -14.01 -1.53
N VAL A 187 -9.92 -13.11 -1.08
CA VAL A 187 -9.71 -12.30 0.14
C VAL A 187 -9.67 -13.17 1.39
N ILE A 188 -10.64 -14.05 1.56
CA ILE A 188 -10.68 -14.96 2.72
C ILE A 188 -9.55 -15.98 2.59
N ARG A 189 -9.34 -16.49 1.37
CA ARG A 189 -8.29 -17.49 1.09
C ARG A 189 -6.89 -16.95 1.38
N SER A 190 -6.60 -15.69 1.06
CA SER A 190 -5.32 -15.06 1.38
C SER A 190 -5.10 -14.94 2.90
N ALA A 191 -6.14 -14.59 3.64
CA ALA A 191 -6.08 -14.52 5.10
C ALA A 191 -5.87 -15.90 5.74
N ILE A 192 -6.55 -16.93 5.24
CA ILE A 192 -6.37 -18.33 5.70
C ILE A 192 -4.95 -18.81 5.36
N ALA A 193 -4.45 -18.56 4.15
CA ALA A 193 -3.10 -18.97 3.75
C ALA A 193 -2.03 -18.35 4.67
N HIS A 194 -2.18 -17.07 4.99
CA HIS A 194 -1.29 -16.39 5.92
C HIS A 194 -1.27 -17.08 7.28
N PHE A 195 -2.43 -17.23 7.89
CA PHE A 195 -2.58 -17.83 9.22
C PHE A 195 -2.10 -19.27 9.25
N TRP A 196 -2.48 -20.08 8.26
CA TRP A 196 -2.11 -21.47 8.19
C TRP A 196 -0.61 -21.65 8.01
N PHE A 197 0.02 -20.91 7.09
CA PHE A 197 1.46 -21.00 6.85
C PHE A 197 2.29 -20.60 8.08
N VAL A 198 1.94 -19.47 8.74
CA VAL A 198 2.65 -19.07 9.96
C VAL A 198 2.39 -20.04 11.13
N SER A 199 1.29 -20.81 11.10
CA SER A 199 1.01 -21.83 12.12
C SER A 199 1.75 -23.15 11.87
N ILE A 200 2.01 -23.53 10.60
CA ILE A 200 2.92 -24.65 10.29
C ILE A 200 4.36 -24.27 10.64
N HIS A 201 4.76 -23.03 10.32
CA HIS A 201 6.10 -22.51 10.58
C HIS A 201 7.21 -23.41 10.03
N PRO A 202 7.24 -23.66 8.70
CA PRO A 202 8.07 -24.72 8.13
C PRO A 202 9.58 -24.44 8.10
N PHE A 203 10.00 -23.17 8.28
CA PHE A 203 11.42 -22.78 8.25
C PHE A 203 11.88 -22.26 9.61
N GLU A 204 13.19 -22.24 9.85
CA GLU A 204 13.76 -21.64 11.06
C GLU A 204 13.58 -20.11 11.08
N ASP A 205 13.60 -19.47 9.91
CA ASP A 205 13.29 -18.03 9.76
C ASP A 205 12.71 -17.73 8.36
N GLY A 206 12.04 -16.56 8.24
CA GLY A 206 11.43 -16.09 7.00
C GLY A 206 9.95 -16.46 6.84
N ASN A 207 9.36 -17.17 7.79
CA ASN A 207 7.96 -17.62 7.70
C ASN A 207 6.97 -16.47 7.59
N GLY A 208 7.15 -15.39 8.34
CA GLY A 208 6.28 -14.22 8.27
C GLY A 208 6.33 -13.54 6.90
N ARG A 209 7.52 -13.34 6.33
CA ARG A 209 7.71 -12.77 4.99
C ARG A 209 7.08 -13.64 3.91
N LEU A 210 7.30 -14.96 3.97
CA LEU A 210 6.68 -15.91 3.03
C LEU A 210 5.15 -15.93 3.16
N ALA A 211 4.60 -15.88 4.37
CA ALA A 211 3.15 -15.83 4.57
C ALA A 211 2.52 -14.60 3.91
N ARG A 212 3.15 -13.42 4.02
CA ARG A 212 2.69 -12.20 3.35
C ARG A 212 2.76 -12.33 1.83
N ILE A 213 3.86 -12.86 1.29
CA ILE A 213 4.03 -13.13 -0.14
C ILE A 213 2.98 -14.11 -0.67
N LEU A 214 2.71 -15.18 0.05
CA LEU A 214 1.67 -16.15 -0.31
C LEU A 214 0.27 -15.52 -0.31
N SER A 215 0.01 -14.64 0.66
CA SER A 215 -1.22 -13.85 0.68
C SER A 215 -1.38 -13.00 -0.57
N ASP A 216 -0.31 -12.28 -0.95
CA ASP A 216 -0.29 -11.43 -2.13
C ASP A 216 -0.45 -12.23 -3.43
N MET A 217 0.17 -13.40 -3.52
CA MET A 217 0.00 -14.31 -4.67
C MET A 217 -1.45 -14.76 -4.83
N LEU A 218 -2.15 -15.10 -3.74
CA LEU A 218 -3.57 -15.48 -3.80
C LEU A 218 -4.48 -14.29 -4.15
N LEU A 219 -4.17 -13.09 -3.67
CA LEU A 219 -4.89 -11.88 -4.06
C LEU A 219 -4.68 -11.57 -5.55
N ALA A 220 -3.45 -11.68 -6.05
CA ALA A 220 -3.13 -11.53 -7.47
C ALA A 220 -3.87 -12.56 -8.35
N ARG A 221 -3.97 -13.81 -7.90
CA ARG A 221 -4.81 -14.86 -8.56
C ARG A 221 -6.27 -14.43 -8.66
N GLY A 222 -6.85 -13.93 -7.57
CA GLY A 222 -8.25 -13.49 -7.55
C GLY A 222 -8.50 -12.27 -8.42
N GLU A 223 -7.57 -11.35 -8.46
CA GLU A 223 -7.61 -10.12 -9.26
C GLU A 223 -7.21 -10.36 -10.73
N LYS A 224 -6.60 -11.52 -11.04
CA LYS A 224 -6.03 -11.85 -12.35
C LYS A 224 -5.09 -10.76 -12.87
N SER A 225 -4.24 -10.26 -11.99
CA SER A 225 -3.37 -9.13 -12.25
C SER A 225 -1.96 -9.37 -11.71
N GLU A 226 -0.97 -9.18 -12.56
CA GLU A 226 0.44 -9.13 -12.18
C GLU A 226 0.82 -7.81 -11.48
N LEU A 227 -0.10 -6.85 -11.49
CA LEU A 227 0.12 -5.52 -10.93
C LEU A 227 -0.64 -5.39 -9.61
N ARG A 228 0.11 -5.24 -8.52
CA ARG A 228 -0.42 -5.00 -7.18
C ARG A 228 -0.31 -3.51 -6.84
N PHE A 229 -1.39 -2.92 -6.38
CA PHE A 229 -1.48 -1.48 -6.10
C PHE A 229 -1.79 -1.15 -4.64
N TYR A 230 -1.90 -2.15 -3.78
CA TYR A 230 -2.07 -2.02 -2.34
C TYR A 230 -1.31 -3.15 -1.63
N ASN A 231 -0.88 -2.91 -0.40
CA ASN A 231 -0.18 -3.90 0.41
C ASN A 231 -0.69 -3.91 1.85
N ILE A 232 -0.74 -5.10 2.43
CA ILE A 232 -1.18 -5.27 3.81
C ILE A 232 -0.02 -5.06 4.77
N SER A 233 1.22 -5.26 4.33
CA SER A 233 2.42 -5.20 5.19
C SER A 233 2.55 -3.84 5.89
N SER A 234 2.24 -2.72 5.20
CA SER A 234 2.25 -1.40 5.84
C SER A 234 1.26 -1.30 7.00
N GLN A 235 0.08 -1.89 6.84
CA GLN A 235 -0.97 -1.84 7.87
C GLN A 235 -0.69 -2.82 9.02
N ILE A 236 -0.11 -3.97 8.71
CA ILE A 236 0.40 -4.92 9.73
C ILE A 236 1.49 -4.23 10.56
N ASN A 237 2.44 -3.56 9.91
CA ASN A 237 3.54 -2.88 10.59
C ASN A 237 3.04 -1.76 11.54
N LYS A 238 2.02 -0.99 11.12
CA LYS A 238 1.38 0.04 11.96
C LYS A 238 0.69 -0.55 13.20
N ASP A 239 0.30 -1.83 13.17
CA ASP A 239 -0.47 -2.52 14.21
C ASP A 239 0.21 -3.84 14.66
N LYS A 240 1.54 -3.85 14.60
CA LYS A 240 2.39 -5.04 14.77
C LYS A 240 2.10 -5.83 16.07
N ASN A 241 1.92 -5.14 17.18
CA ASN A 241 1.64 -5.80 18.47
C ASN A 241 0.31 -6.55 18.44
N HIS A 242 -0.74 -5.93 17.91
CA HIS A 242 -2.05 -6.56 17.79
C HIS A 242 -2.04 -7.74 16.81
N TYR A 243 -1.25 -7.65 15.74
CA TYR A 243 -1.02 -8.75 14.80
C TYR A 243 -0.50 -10.00 15.52
N TYR A 244 0.56 -9.87 16.33
CA TYR A 244 1.09 -11.01 17.07
C TYR A 244 0.14 -11.50 18.16
N ASP A 245 -0.57 -10.62 18.85
CA ASP A 245 -1.56 -10.97 19.85
C ASP A 245 -2.72 -11.80 19.28
N ILE A 246 -3.22 -11.42 18.09
CA ILE A 246 -4.26 -12.18 17.39
C ILE A 246 -3.73 -13.54 16.95
N LEU A 247 -2.55 -13.60 16.36
CA LEU A 247 -1.94 -14.88 15.97
C LEU A 247 -1.81 -15.80 17.16
N GLU A 248 -1.26 -15.35 18.30
CA GLU A 248 -1.13 -16.16 19.51
C GLU A 248 -2.50 -16.68 19.99
N ARG A 249 -3.54 -15.83 20.01
CA ARG A 249 -4.88 -16.27 20.44
C ARG A 249 -5.47 -17.32 19.51
N MET A 250 -5.39 -17.11 18.21
CA MET A 250 -5.94 -18.05 17.22
C MET A 250 -5.16 -19.38 17.20
N GLN A 251 -3.83 -19.33 17.34
CA GLN A 251 -2.98 -20.52 17.40
C GLN A 251 -3.16 -21.33 18.69
N ARG A 252 -3.72 -20.72 19.74
CA ARG A 252 -4.14 -21.41 20.99
C ARG A 252 -5.62 -21.82 20.96
N GLY A 253 -6.34 -21.41 19.94
CA GLY A 253 -7.79 -21.63 19.79
C GLY A 253 -8.19 -23.03 19.34
N ASP A 254 -9.41 -23.13 18.83
CA ASP A 254 -10.03 -24.38 18.42
C ASP A 254 -10.32 -24.47 16.93
N GLY A 255 -9.75 -23.57 16.14
CA GLY A 255 -9.99 -23.47 14.69
C GLY A 255 -11.12 -22.50 14.33
N GLU A 256 -11.71 -21.81 15.30
CA GLU A 256 -12.57 -20.65 15.07
C GLU A 256 -11.66 -19.42 14.82
N ILE A 257 -11.73 -18.81 13.62
CA ILE A 257 -10.80 -17.76 13.17
C ILE A 257 -11.51 -16.47 12.73
N THR A 258 -12.71 -16.21 13.19
CA THR A 258 -13.49 -15.00 12.84
C THR A 258 -12.68 -13.74 13.18
N GLU A 259 -12.11 -13.66 14.38
CA GLU A 259 -11.35 -12.50 14.82
C GLU A 259 -10.16 -12.21 13.90
N TRP A 260 -9.44 -13.24 13.46
CA TRP A 260 -8.36 -13.12 12.50
C TRP A 260 -8.84 -12.59 11.15
N LEU A 261 -9.90 -13.18 10.58
CA LEU A 261 -10.45 -12.76 9.30
C LEU A 261 -10.96 -11.32 9.32
N VAL A 262 -11.65 -10.94 10.40
CA VAL A 262 -12.15 -9.58 10.61
C VAL A 262 -10.99 -8.58 10.69
N TRP A 263 -9.98 -8.88 11.48
CA TRP A 263 -8.80 -8.04 11.58
C TRP A 263 -8.08 -7.90 10.24
N TYR A 264 -7.81 -9.01 9.57
CA TYR A 264 -7.14 -9.04 8.27
C TYR A 264 -7.88 -8.21 7.22
N MET A 265 -9.20 -8.37 7.12
CA MET A 265 -10.01 -7.59 6.16
C MET A 265 -10.06 -6.09 6.52
N LYS A 266 -10.05 -5.71 7.80
CA LYS A 266 -9.90 -4.32 8.20
C LYS A 266 -8.56 -3.75 7.74
N LYS A 267 -7.46 -4.51 7.88
CA LYS A 267 -6.14 -4.11 7.37
C LYS A 267 -6.12 -4.02 5.83
N MET A 268 -6.82 -4.88 5.13
CA MET A 268 -7.03 -4.75 3.69
C MET A 268 -7.79 -3.48 3.31
N ILE A 269 -8.84 -3.12 4.05
CA ILE A 269 -9.59 -1.89 3.83
C ILE A 269 -8.66 -0.68 4.01
N ASP A 270 -7.89 -0.63 5.10
CA ASP A 270 -6.92 0.43 5.35
C ASP A 270 -5.86 0.52 4.23
N ALA A 271 -5.37 -0.62 3.73
CA ALA A 271 -4.41 -0.69 2.63
C ALA A 271 -5.00 -0.19 1.30
N LEU A 272 -6.25 -0.53 1.01
CA LEU A 272 -6.97 -0.06 -0.17
C LEU A 272 -7.22 1.46 -0.11
N ASP A 273 -7.52 2.00 1.07
CA ASP A 273 -7.70 3.45 1.28
C ASP A 273 -6.37 4.21 1.08
N GLU A 274 -5.27 3.65 1.54
CA GLU A 274 -3.94 4.22 1.30
C GLU A 274 -3.58 4.20 -0.20
N ALA A 275 -3.82 3.08 -0.87
CA ALA A 275 -3.60 2.93 -2.31
C ALA A 275 -4.46 3.90 -3.14
N GLU A 276 -5.72 4.08 -2.76
CA GLU A 276 -6.61 5.04 -3.41
C GLU A 276 -6.07 6.47 -3.34
N THR A 277 -5.44 6.83 -2.23
CA THR A 277 -4.78 8.14 -2.08
C THR A 277 -3.61 8.29 -3.05
N ILE A 278 -2.76 7.27 -3.16
CA ILE A 278 -1.62 7.27 -4.08
C ILE A 278 -2.12 7.40 -5.52
N VAL A 279 -3.11 6.62 -5.91
CA VAL A 279 -3.69 6.65 -7.27
C VAL A 279 -4.31 8.01 -7.56
N THR A 280 -5.05 8.59 -6.63
CA THR A 280 -5.64 9.94 -6.78
C THR A 280 -4.55 10.99 -6.98
N THR A 281 -3.46 10.92 -6.20
CA THR A 281 -2.31 11.83 -6.36
C THR A 281 -1.69 11.71 -7.75
N ILE A 282 -1.47 10.49 -8.23
CA ILE A 282 -0.90 10.24 -9.56
C ILE A 282 -1.84 10.73 -10.67
N LEU A 283 -3.14 10.48 -10.54
CA LEU A 283 -4.15 10.95 -11.50
C LEU A 283 -4.16 12.48 -11.57
N ASN A 284 -4.21 13.16 -10.43
CA ASN A 284 -4.20 14.61 -10.37
C ASN A 284 -2.91 15.19 -10.96
N LYS A 285 -1.75 14.58 -10.65
CA LYS A 285 -0.46 14.99 -11.20
C LYS A 285 -0.40 14.81 -12.71
N SER A 286 -0.85 13.67 -13.21
CA SER A 286 -0.91 13.38 -14.65
C SER A 286 -1.82 14.37 -15.39
N PHE A 287 -3.00 14.60 -14.85
CA PHE A 287 -3.97 15.55 -15.39
C PHE A 287 -3.41 16.99 -15.40
N PHE A 288 -2.78 17.41 -14.30
CA PHE A 288 -2.15 18.72 -14.21
C PHE A 288 -1.09 18.89 -15.31
N TRP A 289 -0.15 17.97 -15.45
CA TRP A 289 0.93 18.07 -16.44
C TRP A 289 0.42 17.99 -17.88
N GLN A 290 -0.64 17.25 -18.14
CA GLN A 290 -1.30 17.24 -19.45
C GLN A 290 -1.85 18.63 -19.80
N LYS A 291 -2.50 19.29 -18.85
CA LYS A 291 -3.03 20.66 -19.02
C LYS A 291 -1.91 21.70 -19.12
N ALA A 292 -0.87 21.56 -18.32
CA ALA A 292 0.26 22.49 -18.27
C ALA A 292 1.34 22.25 -19.36
N ALA A 293 1.16 21.28 -20.25
CA ALA A 293 2.19 20.86 -21.22
C ALA A 293 2.69 22.01 -22.15
N SER A 294 1.83 22.97 -22.46
CA SER A 294 2.18 24.13 -23.30
C SER A 294 2.68 25.35 -22.51
N VAL A 295 2.70 25.29 -21.18
CA VAL A 295 3.07 26.43 -20.34
C VAL A 295 4.59 26.38 -20.08
N PRO A 296 5.37 27.39 -20.50
CA PRO A 296 6.81 27.40 -20.26
C PRO A 296 7.09 27.63 -18.77
N MET A 297 7.87 26.74 -18.17
CA MET A 297 8.27 26.80 -16.75
C MET A 297 9.78 26.59 -16.62
N THR A 298 10.38 27.17 -15.62
CA THR A 298 11.76 26.89 -15.26
C THR A 298 11.89 25.52 -14.58
N GLU A 299 13.06 24.90 -14.64
CA GLU A 299 13.32 23.64 -13.96
C GLU A 299 12.98 23.70 -12.46
N ARG A 300 13.33 24.82 -11.80
CA ARG A 300 13.00 25.05 -10.37
C ARG A 300 11.49 25.08 -10.13
N GLN A 301 10.71 25.76 -10.98
CA GLN A 301 9.26 25.79 -10.87
C GLN A 301 8.68 24.38 -11.05
N THR A 302 9.16 23.62 -12.03
CA THR A 302 8.74 22.25 -12.29
C THR A 302 9.05 21.34 -11.10
N GLN A 303 10.26 21.44 -10.52
CA GLN A 303 10.65 20.66 -9.33
C GLN A 303 9.76 20.98 -8.13
N MET A 304 9.51 22.26 -7.88
CA MET A 304 8.65 22.68 -6.77
C MET A 304 7.20 22.26 -6.95
N LEU A 305 6.64 22.40 -8.15
CA LEU A 305 5.28 21.92 -8.44
C LEU A 305 5.19 20.42 -8.27
N ASN A 306 6.17 19.64 -8.75
CA ASN A 306 6.20 18.20 -8.53
C ASN A 306 6.17 17.83 -7.04
N LEU A 307 6.94 18.52 -6.20
CA LEU A 307 6.96 18.28 -4.76
C LEU A 307 5.57 18.45 -4.12
N PHE A 308 4.86 19.53 -4.48
CA PHE A 308 3.51 19.77 -3.97
C PHE A 308 2.45 18.84 -4.61
N LEU A 309 2.62 18.47 -5.87
CA LEU A 309 1.77 17.49 -6.55
C LEU A 309 1.94 16.08 -5.97
N ASP A 310 3.11 15.75 -5.44
CA ASP A 310 3.39 14.50 -4.75
C ASP A 310 2.88 14.48 -3.30
N GLY A 311 2.13 15.52 -2.89
CA GLY A 311 1.46 15.55 -1.60
C GLY A 311 2.25 16.17 -0.45
N TYR A 312 3.27 17.00 -0.75
CA TYR A 312 3.98 17.71 0.31
C TYR A 312 3.03 18.58 1.15
N GLU A 313 2.88 18.24 2.43
CA GLU A 313 1.89 18.82 3.35
C GLU A 313 2.33 20.17 3.92
N ALA A 314 2.50 21.18 3.09
CA ALA A 314 2.69 22.56 3.53
C ALA A 314 1.99 23.54 2.59
N LYS A 315 1.62 24.72 3.13
CA LYS A 315 1.10 25.82 2.29
C LYS A 315 2.19 26.28 1.33
N ILE A 316 1.85 26.50 0.07
CA ILE A 316 2.73 27.18 -0.87
C ILE A 316 2.79 28.65 -0.46
N THR A 317 3.90 29.07 0.05
CA THR A 317 4.20 30.46 0.42
C THR A 317 5.59 30.83 -0.07
N SER A 318 5.90 32.12 -0.18
CA SER A 318 7.25 32.56 -0.55
C SER A 318 8.32 32.04 0.42
N LYS A 319 7.98 31.88 1.70
CA LYS A 319 8.88 31.30 2.70
C LYS A 319 9.13 29.79 2.47
N THR A 320 8.05 29.02 2.33
CA THR A 320 8.13 27.58 2.08
C THR A 320 8.88 27.30 0.78
N TRP A 321 8.52 28.02 -0.28
CA TRP A 321 9.17 27.91 -1.59
C TRP A 321 10.68 28.23 -1.52
N ALA A 322 11.06 29.36 -0.91
CA ALA A 322 12.47 29.73 -0.76
C ALA A 322 13.30 28.67 -0.01
N THR A 323 12.71 28.11 1.07
CA THR A 323 13.37 27.08 1.87
C THR A 323 13.57 25.78 1.08
N LEU A 324 12.54 25.29 0.41
CA LEU A 324 12.57 24.01 -0.33
C LEU A 324 13.40 24.13 -1.62
N ALA A 325 13.23 25.22 -2.36
CA ALA A 325 13.97 25.47 -3.60
C ALA A 325 15.41 25.99 -3.34
N LYS A 326 15.81 26.17 -2.08
CA LYS A 326 17.13 26.71 -1.68
C LYS A 326 17.49 28.01 -2.43
N CYS A 327 16.53 28.95 -2.53
CA CYS A 327 16.69 30.21 -3.23
C CYS A 327 16.35 31.40 -2.33
N SER A 328 16.66 32.64 -2.81
CA SER A 328 16.28 33.85 -2.09
C SER A 328 14.77 34.02 -2.06
N LYS A 329 14.28 34.77 -1.04
CA LYS A 329 12.84 35.07 -0.94
C LYS A 329 12.33 35.84 -2.16
N ASP A 330 13.13 36.74 -2.71
CA ASP A 330 12.75 37.53 -3.90
C ASP A 330 12.65 36.65 -5.16
N THR A 331 13.53 35.64 -5.24
CA THR A 331 13.43 34.64 -6.31
C THR A 331 12.16 33.80 -6.17
N ALA A 332 11.84 33.36 -4.94
CA ALA A 332 10.62 32.62 -4.67
C ALA A 332 9.34 33.42 -5.01
N ILE A 333 9.33 34.73 -4.67
CA ILE A 333 8.22 35.62 -5.01
C ILE A 333 8.07 35.71 -6.52
N ARG A 334 9.16 35.89 -7.28
CA ARG A 334 9.11 35.96 -8.75
C ARG A 334 8.63 34.66 -9.38
N ASP A 335 9.13 33.51 -8.89
CA ASP A 335 8.68 32.20 -9.38
C ASP A 335 7.17 32.01 -9.17
N ILE A 336 6.68 32.33 -7.97
CA ILE A 336 5.26 32.20 -7.62
C ILE A 336 4.40 33.16 -8.47
N GLN A 337 4.83 34.44 -8.59
CA GLN A 337 4.08 35.43 -9.38
C GLN A 337 3.99 35.02 -10.85
N ASP A 338 5.09 34.55 -11.44
CA ASP A 338 5.09 34.04 -12.81
C ASP A 338 4.13 32.86 -12.99
N LEU A 339 4.04 31.97 -12.00
CA LEU A 339 3.07 30.85 -12.02
C LEU A 339 1.62 31.32 -11.82
N VAL A 340 1.39 32.37 -11.04
CA VAL A 340 0.08 33.00 -10.89
C VAL A 340 -0.35 33.67 -12.20
N ASP A 341 0.56 34.43 -12.85
CA ASP A 341 0.29 35.08 -14.13
C ASP A 341 -0.02 34.06 -15.26
N LYS A 342 0.50 32.84 -15.13
CA LYS A 342 0.25 31.71 -16.03
C LYS A 342 -0.96 30.85 -15.64
N ASN A 343 -1.72 31.23 -14.62
CA ASN A 343 -2.83 30.44 -14.07
C ASN A 343 -2.46 29.01 -13.63
N ILE A 344 -1.22 28.80 -13.21
CA ILE A 344 -0.73 27.54 -12.60
C ILE A 344 -0.95 27.55 -11.10
N LEU A 345 -0.76 28.72 -10.47
CA LEU A 345 -1.08 28.96 -9.07
C LEU A 345 -2.19 30.02 -8.96
N ILE A 346 -2.95 29.92 -7.88
CA ILE A 346 -3.93 30.94 -7.50
C ILE A 346 -3.72 31.32 -6.04
N GLU A 347 -3.85 32.61 -5.73
CA GLU A 347 -3.82 33.06 -4.34
C GLU A 347 -5.07 32.57 -3.60
N ASP A 348 -4.89 31.93 -2.43
CA ASP A 348 -5.99 31.35 -1.67
C ASP A 348 -6.97 32.39 -1.17
N ILE A 349 -6.45 33.54 -0.70
CA ILE A 349 -7.23 34.71 -0.24
C ILE A 349 -6.63 35.94 -0.87
N PRO A 350 -7.30 36.54 -1.89
CA PRO A 350 -6.79 37.70 -2.59
C PRO A 350 -6.47 38.86 -1.65
N GLY A 351 -5.27 39.42 -1.78
CA GLY A 351 -4.83 40.58 -1.00
C GLY A 351 -4.46 40.27 0.46
N ALA A 352 -4.24 39.01 0.83
CA ALA A 352 -3.82 38.63 2.17
C ALA A 352 -2.42 39.20 2.51
N LYS A 353 -2.23 39.71 3.76
CA LYS A 353 -0.92 40.21 4.23
C LYS A 353 0.19 39.15 4.17
N ARG A 354 -0.18 37.85 4.25
CA ARG A 354 0.70 36.70 4.15
C ARG A 354 0.09 35.72 3.16
N PRO A 355 0.28 35.93 1.86
CA PRO A 355 -0.39 35.13 0.84
C PRO A 355 0.08 33.69 0.88
N SER A 356 -0.87 32.77 0.69
CA SER A 356 -0.63 31.37 0.36
C SER A 356 -1.32 31.07 -0.96
N TYR A 357 -0.82 30.03 -1.62
CA TYR A 357 -1.26 29.71 -3.00
C TYR A 357 -1.65 28.25 -3.08
N SER A 358 -2.51 27.94 -4.04
CA SER A 358 -2.90 26.57 -4.40
C SER A 358 -2.63 26.33 -5.89
N ILE A 359 -2.36 25.06 -6.24
CA ILE A 359 -2.19 24.63 -7.62
C ILE A 359 -3.56 24.59 -8.29
N VAL A 360 -3.66 25.16 -9.50
CA VAL A 360 -4.85 25.13 -10.34
C VAL A 360 -4.78 23.88 -11.23
N TYR A 361 -5.58 22.88 -10.92
CA TYR A 361 -5.66 21.65 -11.72
C TYR A 361 -6.57 21.82 -12.94
N ASP A 362 -7.60 22.65 -12.83
CA ASP A 362 -8.48 23.02 -13.93
C ASP A 362 -8.75 24.52 -13.89
N ALA A 363 -8.61 25.20 -15.04
CA ALA A 363 -8.92 26.60 -15.17
C ALA A 363 -10.45 26.90 -15.19
N GLU A 364 -11.27 25.86 -15.39
CA GLU A 364 -12.72 26.00 -15.32
C GLU A 364 -13.20 25.94 -13.87
N ASP A 365 -14.20 26.74 -13.56
CA ASP A 365 -14.86 26.69 -12.26
C ASP A 365 -15.72 25.42 -12.14
N LEU A 366 -15.17 24.43 -11.45
CA LEU A 366 -15.85 23.15 -11.24
C LEU A 366 -17.05 23.24 -10.29
N THR A 367 -17.25 24.36 -9.57
CA THR A 367 -18.37 24.50 -8.64
C THR A 367 -19.73 24.38 -9.35
N GLN A 368 -19.79 24.69 -10.64
CA GLN A 368 -20.99 24.49 -11.45
C GLN A 368 -21.42 23.04 -11.67
N PHE A 369 -20.50 22.11 -11.53
CA PHE A 369 -20.75 20.67 -11.74
C PHE A 369 -20.99 19.90 -10.45
N PHE A 370 -20.64 20.46 -9.29
CA PHE A 370 -20.74 19.80 -8.00
C PHE A 370 -21.67 20.56 -7.04
N THR A 371 -22.59 19.83 -6.44
CA THR A 371 -23.52 20.34 -5.40
C THR A 371 -23.38 19.50 -4.13
N ASP A 372 -23.98 19.95 -3.03
CA ASP A 372 -24.01 19.26 -1.73
C ASP A 372 -22.58 18.86 -1.24
N VAL A 373 -21.65 19.78 -1.41
CA VAL A 373 -20.23 19.54 -1.08
C VAL A 373 -20.03 19.63 0.43
N SER A 374 -19.47 18.59 1.00
CA SER A 374 -19.16 18.50 2.42
C SER A 374 -17.86 17.72 2.67
N ILE A 375 -17.18 18.06 3.76
CA ILE A 375 -16.09 17.23 4.28
C ILE A 375 -16.66 16.34 5.38
N ILE A 376 -16.46 15.05 5.25
CA ILE A 376 -16.84 14.05 6.23
C ILE A 376 -15.59 13.33 6.75
N GLU A 377 -15.64 12.88 7.99
CA GLU A 377 -14.57 12.07 8.57
C GLU A 377 -15.10 10.66 8.84
N GLU A 378 -14.38 9.67 8.30
CA GLU A 378 -14.64 8.26 8.55
C GLU A 378 -13.32 7.58 8.95
N ASN A 379 -13.28 6.98 10.13
CA ASN A 379 -12.10 6.30 10.67
C ASN A 379 -10.81 7.16 10.69
N GLY A 380 -10.93 8.45 11.00
CA GLY A 380 -9.79 9.38 11.03
C GLY A 380 -9.32 9.85 9.65
N ILE A 381 -10.02 9.49 8.58
CA ILE A 381 -9.74 9.89 7.21
C ILE A 381 -10.75 10.93 6.78
N GLN A 382 -10.28 12.01 6.14
CA GLN A 382 -11.12 13.07 5.62
C GLN A 382 -11.53 12.76 4.18
N TYR A 383 -12.82 12.93 3.88
CA TYR A 383 -13.39 12.74 2.54
C TYR A 383 -14.16 13.98 2.09
N LEU A 384 -13.97 14.37 0.82
CA LEU A 384 -14.82 15.31 0.12
C LEU A 384 -15.99 14.53 -0.48
N LYS A 385 -17.19 14.79 0.03
CA LYS A 385 -18.44 14.23 -0.52
C LYS A 385 -19.17 15.31 -1.30
N ALA A 386 -19.56 15.00 -2.52
CA ALA A 386 -20.26 15.93 -3.40
C ALA A 386 -21.21 15.18 -4.36
N LEU A 387 -22.18 15.89 -4.91
CA LEU A 387 -23.08 15.39 -5.94
C LEU A 387 -22.66 15.97 -7.31
N PHE A 388 -22.17 15.12 -8.22
CA PHE A 388 -21.73 15.51 -9.56
C PHE A 388 -22.92 15.56 -10.53
N LYS A 389 -23.12 16.71 -11.20
CA LYS A 389 -24.25 16.99 -12.14
C LYS A 389 -25.62 16.63 -11.53
N GLY A 390 -25.80 16.74 -10.23
CA GLY A 390 -27.02 16.41 -9.52
C GLY A 390 -27.43 14.93 -9.53
N LYS A 391 -26.58 14.02 -9.97
CA LYS A 391 -26.93 12.61 -10.18
C LYS A 391 -25.99 11.60 -9.48
N LYS A 392 -24.70 11.85 -9.52
CA LYS A 392 -23.69 10.89 -9.05
C LYS A 392 -23.02 11.39 -7.78
N THR A 393 -23.17 10.66 -6.68
CA THR A 393 -22.42 10.94 -5.46
C THR A 393 -20.94 10.59 -5.67
N ILE A 394 -20.09 11.57 -5.42
CA ILE A 394 -18.64 11.45 -5.43
C ILE A 394 -18.17 11.47 -3.97
N CYS A 395 -17.20 10.65 -3.68
CA CYS A 395 -16.56 10.62 -2.37
C CYS A 395 -15.05 10.46 -2.60
N GLU A 396 -14.31 11.55 -2.43
CA GLU A 396 -12.86 11.61 -2.67
C GLU A 396 -12.12 11.83 -1.38
N ARG A 397 -11.11 11.02 -1.13
CA ARG A 397 -10.21 11.22 0.01
C ARG A 397 -9.43 12.51 -0.17
N VAL A 398 -9.37 13.34 0.89
CA VAL A 398 -8.66 14.62 0.88
C VAL A 398 -7.58 14.64 1.97
N LEU A 399 -6.51 15.38 1.73
CA LEU A 399 -5.49 15.60 2.75
C LEU A 399 -6.10 16.34 3.94
N LYS A 400 -5.74 15.91 5.15
CA LYS A 400 -6.24 16.53 6.40
C LYS A 400 -6.00 18.04 6.41
N LEU A 401 -4.84 18.49 5.94
CA LEU A 401 -4.51 19.91 5.84
C LEU A 401 -5.49 20.67 4.95
N ASP A 402 -5.85 20.13 3.80
CA ASP A 402 -6.79 20.79 2.86
C ASP A 402 -8.21 20.79 3.41
N ALA A 403 -8.63 19.71 4.06
CA ALA A 403 -9.93 19.66 4.75
C ALA A 403 -10.04 20.72 5.85
N GLU A 404 -9.01 20.84 6.70
CA GLU A 404 -8.93 21.85 7.76
C GLU A 404 -8.91 23.27 7.19
N ARG A 405 -8.18 23.50 6.11
CA ARG A 405 -8.12 24.81 5.43
C ARG A 405 -9.47 25.21 4.84
N TYR A 406 -10.14 24.26 4.18
CA TYR A 406 -11.49 24.49 3.64
C TYR A 406 -12.50 24.80 4.76
N GLN A 407 -12.52 24.02 5.84
CA GLN A 407 -13.41 24.23 6.99
C GLN A 407 -13.16 25.59 7.68
N LYS A 408 -11.90 26.08 7.68
CA LYS A 408 -11.54 27.41 8.21
C LYS A 408 -11.75 28.56 7.23
N GLY A 409 -12.17 28.29 6.00
CA GLY A 409 -12.32 29.29 4.95
C GLY A 409 -11.00 29.77 4.31
N ASP A 410 -9.88 29.08 4.61
CA ASP A 410 -8.55 29.38 4.07
C ASP A 410 -8.30 28.74 2.70
N LEU A 411 -9.20 27.91 2.21
CA LEU A 411 -9.14 27.23 0.92
C LEU A 411 -10.52 27.34 0.25
N PRO A 412 -10.66 28.06 -0.86
CA PRO A 412 -11.93 28.17 -1.60
C PRO A 412 -12.40 26.82 -2.14
N LEU A 413 -13.73 26.65 -2.21
CA LEU A 413 -14.36 25.45 -2.77
C LEU A 413 -13.87 25.13 -4.19
N ALA A 414 -13.75 26.14 -5.05
CA ALA A 414 -13.27 25.96 -6.42
C ALA A 414 -11.86 25.32 -6.44
N ASN A 415 -10.96 25.75 -5.55
CA ASN A 415 -9.61 25.21 -5.45
C ASN A 415 -9.60 23.77 -4.90
N LEU A 416 -10.48 23.48 -3.92
CA LEU A 416 -10.63 22.13 -3.39
C LEU A 416 -11.16 21.17 -4.47
N LEU A 417 -12.20 21.54 -5.18
CA LEU A 417 -12.77 20.76 -6.29
C LEU A 417 -11.77 20.62 -7.44
N SER A 418 -11.05 21.68 -7.79
CA SER A 418 -9.99 21.64 -8.80
C SER A 418 -8.94 20.58 -8.44
N LYS A 419 -8.51 20.52 -7.18
CA LYS A 419 -7.49 19.56 -6.74
C LYS A 419 -7.98 18.11 -6.76
N TYR A 420 -9.19 17.84 -6.27
CA TYR A 420 -9.64 16.45 -5.99
C TYR A 420 -10.65 15.91 -7.00
N CYS A 421 -11.27 16.76 -7.80
CA CYS A 421 -12.36 16.37 -8.69
C CYS A 421 -12.14 16.70 -10.18
N SER A 422 -11.02 17.32 -10.56
CA SER A 422 -10.77 17.73 -11.95
C SER A 422 -10.79 16.54 -12.91
N TYR A 423 -10.16 15.44 -12.56
CA TYR A 423 -10.12 14.25 -13.40
C TYR A 423 -11.50 13.59 -13.58
N ILE A 424 -12.37 13.68 -12.55
CA ILE A 424 -13.76 13.20 -12.62
C ILE A 424 -14.55 14.07 -13.59
N ALA A 425 -14.42 15.38 -13.48
CA ALA A 425 -15.07 16.33 -14.38
C ALA A 425 -14.58 16.12 -15.83
N ALA A 426 -13.29 15.94 -16.05
CA ALA A 426 -12.71 15.68 -17.37
C ALA A 426 -13.24 14.38 -18.01
N GLY A 427 -13.28 13.28 -17.26
CA GLY A 427 -13.75 11.98 -17.76
C GLY A 427 -15.27 11.87 -17.98
N ASN A 428 -16.05 12.82 -17.48
CA ASN A 428 -17.53 12.81 -17.56
C ASN A 428 -18.11 14.06 -18.25
N ARG A 429 -17.30 14.87 -18.93
CA ARG A 429 -17.80 16.08 -19.63
C ARG A 429 -18.67 15.75 -20.83
N ASP A 430 -18.44 14.60 -21.46
CA ASP A 430 -19.17 14.13 -22.63
C ASP A 430 -20.40 13.26 -22.29
N LEU A 431 -20.69 13.06 -20.98
CA LEU A 431 -21.88 12.39 -20.48
C LEU A 431 -22.87 13.42 -19.88
#